data_ba632db83b5ed11298a91ffd692c0d4e
#
_entry.id   ba632db83b5ed11298a91ffd692c0d4e
#
_cell.length_a   1.000
_cell.length_b   1.000
_cell.length_c   1.000
_cell.angle_alpha   90.00
_cell.angle_beta   90.00
_cell.angle_gamma   90.00
#
_symmetry.space_group_name_H-M   'P 1'
#
loop_
_entity.id
_entity.type
_entity.pdbx_description
1 polymer ?
#
loop_
_entity_poly.entity_id
_entity_poly.type
_entity_poly.pdbx_seq_one_letter_code
_entity_poly.pdbx_strand_id
1 'polypeptide(L)'
;MAERLTRTQWLICVIAAIGFAFDIYEILMLPLIVRPALLELTGAQPGTPEFQMWVGRLFYIPAFAGGIFGLLGGYLTDLFGRRRVLTYSILIYAVAAFFSGFSTSIEMLLVLRCFVFVGVCVEFVAAVAWLAELFTEPKRREKVLGYTQAFSSLGGLLVAYANGLAITWAASLPSLDTMGFDVQNPHAVWRYTLMSGVLPAIPLILIRPFLPESPIWQHKKDTGTLKRPSIAALFAPALRRTTIVTTIMFAMSYGAAFGAIQQLPQMIPGLQEVREMTQGQQPPAARAIEQRVASDVVKVQEYGGLAGRVLLAVLAIYIVSRRTLIRIFQIPGLILMPIVFGYLATHNLQWLYVGVFFAGLCTVAQFSFWGNYLPRVYPVHLRGTGEGFAANIGGRMIGTSFAWLTATLAVTPDRAYAPTKVALVAAGVGFSVYLVGLIASFWLPEPGAEDAV
;
A
#
# COMPACT_ATOMS: atom_id res chain seq x y z
N MET A 1 -12.29 35.91 -3.69
CA MET A 1 -12.56 34.94 -4.78
C MET A 1 -11.41 33.94 -4.78
N ALA A 2 -11.69 32.62 -4.68
CA ALA A 2 -10.63 31.63 -4.79
C ALA A 2 -10.09 31.67 -6.24
N GLU A 3 -8.85 32.09 -6.42
CA GLU A 3 -8.20 32.04 -7.73
C GLU A 3 -8.28 30.62 -8.30
N ARG A 4 -8.74 30.48 -9.54
CA ARG A 4 -8.82 29.20 -10.24
C ARG A 4 -7.40 28.67 -10.49
N LEU A 5 -7.22 27.34 -10.39
CA LEU A 5 -5.96 26.70 -10.74
C LEU A 5 -5.62 26.97 -12.22
N THR A 6 -4.37 27.28 -12.50
CA THR A 6 -3.86 27.38 -13.87
C THR A 6 -3.86 25.99 -14.55
N ARG A 7 -3.78 25.96 -15.89
CA ARG A 7 -3.69 24.68 -16.64
C ARG A 7 -2.49 23.84 -16.21
N THR A 8 -1.35 24.48 -15.96
CA THR A 8 -0.14 23.79 -15.46
C THR A 8 -0.35 23.22 -14.06
N GLN A 9 -0.98 23.96 -13.13
CA GLN A 9 -1.29 23.49 -11.80
C GLN A 9 -2.26 22.29 -11.82
N TRP A 10 -3.27 22.32 -12.70
CA TRP A 10 -4.17 21.20 -12.93
C TRP A 10 -3.41 19.95 -13.42
N LEU A 11 -2.53 20.13 -14.43
CA LEU A 11 -1.71 19.03 -14.93
C LEU A 11 -0.83 18.43 -13.84
N ILE A 12 -0.21 19.26 -13.01
CA ILE A 12 0.59 18.83 -11.84
C ILE A 12 -0.26 17.99 -10.88
N CYS A 13 -1.47 18.44 -10.53
CA CYS A 13 -2.39 17.70 -9.66
C CYS A 13 -2.77 16.33 -10.25
N VAL A 14 -3.10 16.28 -11.53
CA VAL A 14 -3.47 15.04 -12.23
C VAL A 14 -2.30 14.06 -12.25
N ILE A 15 -1.11 14.51 -12.62
CA ILE A 15 0.11 13.68 -12.66
C ILE A 15 0.49 13.17 -11.27
N ALA A 16 0.36 14.01 -10.23
CA ALA A 16 0.59 13.58 -8.86
C ALA A 16 -0.45 12.55 -8.38
N ALA A 17 -1.73 12.77 -8.70
CA ALA A 17 -2.81 11.83 -8.37
C ALA A 17 -2.61 10.46 -9.04
N ILE A 18 -2.21 10.45 -10.31
CA ILE A 18 -1.82 9.24 -11.01
C ILE A 18 -0.63 8.57 -10.29
N GLY A 19 0.43 9.29 -9.95
CA GLY A 19 1.58 8.75 -9.23
C GLY A 19 1.17 8.06 -7.92
N PHE A 20 0.42 8.75 -7.06
CA PHE A 20 -0.07 8.15 -5.81
C PHE A 20 -0.98 6.93 -6.01
N ALA A 21 -1.78 6.88 -7.09
CA ALA A 21 -2.56 5.70 -7.42
C ALA A 21 -1.64 4.53 -7.81
N PHE A 22 -0.55 4.83 -8.51
CA PHE A 22 0.40 3.80 -8.93
C PHE A 22 1.31 3.31 -7.83
N ASP A 23 1.66 4.12 -6.86
CA ASP A 23 2.34 3.67 -5.65
C ASP A 23 1.56 2.52 -4.98
N ILE A 24 0.25 2.69 -4.83
CA ILE A 24 -0.62 1.67 -4.23
C ILE A 24 -0.81 0.47 -5.16
N TYR A 25 -0.92 0.71 -6.47
CA TYR A 25 -0.99 -0.35 -7.48
C TYR A 25 0.20 -1.31 -7.35
N GLU A 26 1.42 -0.79 -7.31
CA GLU A 26 2.65 -1.58 -7.20
C GLU A 26 2.76 -2.33 -5.87
N ILE A 27 2.36 -1.70 -4.78
CA ILE A 27 2.37 -2.34 -3.46
C ILE A 27 1.38 -3.51 -3.42
N LEU A 28 0.17 -3.32 -3.94
CA LEU A 28 -0.91 -4.29 -3.86
C LEU A 28 -0.90 -5.38 -4.95
N MET A 29 0.06 -5.36 -5.86
CA MET A 29 0.30 -6.49 -6.77
C MET A 29 0.69 -7.76 -6.03
N LEU A 30 1.59 -7.65 -5.04
CA LEU A 30 2.18 -8.81 -4.38
C LEU A 30 1.15 -9.76 -3.77
N PRO A 31 0.13 -9.31 -3.02
CA PRO A 31 -0.90 -10.21 -2.48
C PRO A 31 -1.58 -11.09 -3.53
N LEU A 32 -1.83 -10.54 -4.73
CA LEU A 32 -2.49 -11.26 -5.82
C LEU A 32 -1.59 -12.29 -6.50
N ILE A 33 -0.27 -12.03 -6.54
CA ILE A 33 0.67 -12.85 -7.30
C ILE A 33 1.53 -13.80 -6.44
N VAL A 34 1.64 -13.56 -5.14
CA VAL A 34 2.61 -14.28 -4.29
C VAL A 34 2.39 -15.79 -4.30
N ARG A 35 1.14 -16.25 -4.22
CA ARG A 35 0.84 -17.68 -4.22
C ARG A 35 1.19 -18.35 -5.54
N PRO A 36 0.69 -17.93 -6.72
CA PRO A 36 1.06 -18.56 -7.98
C PRO A 36 2.55 -18.43 -8.31
N ALA A 37 3.20 -17.31 -7.97
CA ALA A 37 4.62 -17.13 -8.18
C ALA A 37 5.47 -18.10 -7.34
N LEU A 38 5.14 -18.30 -6.06
CA LEU A 38 5.84 -19.25 -5.20
C LEU A 38 5.67 -20.70 -5.66
N LEU A 39 4.46 -21.09 -6.05
CA LEU A 39 4.19 -22.42 -6.57
C LEU A 39 5.03 -22.74 -7.83
N GLU A 40 5.24 -21.73 -8.68
CA GLU A 40 6.04 -21.89 -9.91
C GLU A 40 7.55 -21.83 -9.62
N LEU A 41 8.02 -20.80 -8.90
CA LEU A 41 9.45 -20.53 -8.76
C LEU A 41 10.16 -21.42 -7.73
N THR A 42 9.44 -21.92 -6.72
CA THR A 42 10.05 -22.74 -5.66
C THR A 42 9.51 -24.18 -5.62
N GLY A 43 8.33 -24.42 -6.18
CA GLY A 43 7.60 -25.69 -6.02
C GLY A 43 7.05 -25.90 -4.60
N ALA A 44 7.33 -24.99 -3.67
CA ALA A 44 6.88 -25.07 -2.29
C ALA A 44 5.36 -25.02 -2.21
N GLN A 45 4.78 -25.87 -1.35
CA GLN A 45 3.33 -25.98 -1.23
C GLN A 45 2.78 -25.06 -0.09
N PRO A 46 1.57 -24.49 -0.25
CA PRO A 46 0.93 -23.69 0.78
C PRO A 46 0.92 -24.39 2.14
N GLY A 47 1.19 -23.65 3.21
CA GLY A 47 1.29 -24.16 4.57
C GLY A 47 2.65 -24.67 4.99
N THR A 48 3.52 -25.05 4.07
CA THR A 48 4.87 -25.50 4.42
C THR A 48 5.74 -24.38 4.99
N PRO A 49 6.72 -24.68 5.86
CA PRO A 49 7.63 -23.68 6.40
C PRO A 49 8.33 -22.85 5.31
N GLU A 50 8.75 -23.51 4.23
CA GLU A 50 9.43 -22.86 3.11
C GLU A 50 8.50 -21.86 2.39
N PHE A 51 7.27 -22.27 2.06
CA PHE A 51 6.29 -21.41 1.41
C PHE A 51 6.02 -20.16 2.28
N GLN A 52 5.72 -20.38 3.56
CA GLN A 52 5.39 -19.28 4.47
C GLN A 52 6.59 -18.37 4.75
N MET A 53 7.80 -18.92 4.80
CA MET A 53 9.04 -18.13 4.89
C MET A 53 9.18 -17.19 3.69
N TRP A 54 8.95 -17.67 2.48
CA TRP A 54 9.06 -16.84 1.27
C TRP A 54 7.92 -15.81 1.18
N VAL A 55 6.69 -16.17 1.56
CA VAL A 55 5.60 -15.19 1.71
C VAL A 55 6.06 -14.04 2.62
N GLY A 56 6.54 -14.37 3.81
CA GLY A 56 7.04 -13.36 4.74
C GLY A 56 8.14 -12.49 4.14
N ARG A 57 9.19 -13.11 3.58
CA ARG A 57 10.35 -12.41 2.98
C ARG A 57 9.95 -11.45 1.88
N LEU A 58 9.04 -11.84 0.98
CA LEU A 58 8.56 -11.01 -0.13
C LEU A 58 7.78 -9.78 0.35
N PHE A 59 7.18 -9.83 1.56
CA PHE A 59 6.52 -8.66 2.14
C PHE A 59 7.50 -7.79 2.94
N TYR A 60 8.24 -8.35 3.92
CA TYR A 60 8.98 -7.50 4.85
C TYR A 60 10.32 -6.99 4.30
N ILE A 61 11.08 -7.78 3.50
CA ILE A 61 12.38 -7.32 2.99
C ILE A 61 12.23 -6.12 2.05
N PRO A 62 11.34 -6.13 1.03
CA PRO A 62 11.08 -4.95 0.23
C PRO A 62 10.56 -3.76 1.05
N ALA A 63 9.72 -4.02 2.06
CA ALA A 63 9.19 -2.96 2.91
C ALA A 63 10.29 -2.28 3.75
N PHE A 64 11.28 -3.04 4.25
CA PHE A 64 12.45 -2.48 4.92
C PHE A 64 13.33 -1.69 3.95
N ALA A 65 13.64 -2.25 2.78
CA ALA A 65 14.40 -1.54 1.75
C ALA A 65 13.72 -0.20 1.38
N GLY A 66 12.43 -0.26 1.06
CA GLY A 66 11.64 0.94 0.73
C GLY A 66 11.55 1.92 1.90
N GLY A 67 11.37 1.44 3.13
CA GLY A 67 11.29 2.28 4.32
C GLY A 67 12.58 3.04 4.60
N ILE A 68 13.73 2.38 4.50
CA ILE A 68 15.06 3.00 4.66
C ILE A 68 15.28 4.07 3.58
N PHE A 69 15.08 3.71 2.31
CA PHE A 69 15.25 4.66 1.22
C PHE A 69 14.18 5.76 1.20
N GLY A 70 12.97 5.48 1.68
CA GLY A 70 11.92 6.48 1.88
C GLY A 70 12.31 7.54 2.94
N LEU A 71 12.98 7.12 4.03
CA LEU A 71 13.55 8.08 5.00
C LEU A 71 14.68 8.91 4.37
N LEU A 72 15.50 8.30 3.53
CA LEU A 72 16.53 8.98 2.77
C LEU A 72 15.97 9.82 1.62
N GLY A 73 14.73 9.58 1.21
CA GLY A 73 14.06 10.24 0.10
C GLY A 73 14.05 11.77 0.23
N GLY A 74 13.83 12.29 1.43
CA GLY A 74 13.92 13.71 1.71
C GLY A 74 15.33 14.28 1.43
N TYR A 75 16.37 13.55 1.82
CA TYR A 75 17.76 13.90 1.54
C TYR A 75 18.06 13.89 0.03
N LEU A 76 17.60 12.83 -0.66
CA LEU A 76 17.80 12.70 -2.11
C LEU A 76 17.07 13.81 -2.88
N THR A 77 15.87 14.18 -2.45
CA THR A 77 15.11 15.28 -3.07
C THR A 77 15.77 16.64 -2.84
N ASP A 78 16.39 16.85 -1.70
CA ASP A 78 17.14 18.08 -1.43
C ASP A 78 18.44 18.16 -2.24
N LEU A 79 19.10 17.02 -2.45
CA LEU A 79 20.36 16.95 -3.20
C LEU A 79 20.17 17.10 -4.71
N PHE A 80 19.23 16.34 -5.29
CA PHE A 80 19.07 16.21 -6.75
C PHE A 80 17.93 17.05 -7.33
N GLY A 81 17.04 17.57 -6.49
CA GLY A 81 15.80 18.26 -6.90
C GLY A 81 14.58 17.34 -6.95
N ARG A 82 13.40 17.94 -6.74
CA ARG A 82 12.13 17.18 -6.62
C ARG A 82 11.78 16.47 -7.92
N ARG A 83 11.82 17.21 -9.03
CA ARG A 83 11.48 16.70 -10.37
C ARG A 83 12.36 15.53 -10.81
N ARG A 84 13.68 15.64 -10.61
CA ARG A 84 14.61 14.58 -10.99
C ARG A 84 14.39 13.31 -10.18
N VAL A 85 14.27 13.44 -8.85
CA VAL A 85 14.04 12.29 -7.97
C VAL A 85 12.72 11.62 -8.32
N LEU A 86 11.65 12.38 -8.55
CA LEU A 86 10.36 11.87 -9.01
C LEU A 86 10.48 11.07 -10.31
N THR A 87 11.22 11.57 -11.29
CA THR A 87 11.37 10.90 -12.59
C THR A 87 12.16 9.61 -12.46
N TYR A 88 13.30 9.64 -11.74
CA TYR A 88 14.12 8.45 -11.58
C TYR A 88 13.49 7.38 -10.70
N SER A 89 12.77 7.76 -9.65
CA SER A 89 12.07 6.80 -8.78
C SER A 89 11.00 6.03 -9.55
N ILE A 90 10.21 6.70 -10.40
CA ILE A 90 9.23 6.03 -11.26
C ILE A 90 9.91 5.10 -12.25
N LEU A 91 10.98 5.56 -12.89
CA LEU A 91 11.71 4.72 -13.83
C LEU A 91 12.24 3.45 -13.16
N ILE A 92 12.80 3.58 -11.95
CA ILE A 92 13.32 2.43 -11.18
C ILE A 92 12.19 1.43 -10.90
N TYR A 93 11.06 1.87 -10.33
CA TYR A 93 10.03 0.91 -9.97
C TYR A 93 9.29 0.33 -11.20
N ALA A 94 9.06 1.12 -12.24
CA ALA A 94 8.39 0.65 -13.45
C ALA A 94 9.23 -0.41 -14.19
N VAL A 95 10.54 -0.15 -14.33
CA VAL A 95 11.47 -1.11 -14.94
C VAL A 95 11.57 -2.38 -14.07
N ALA A 96 11.70 -2.22 -12.75
CA ALA A 96 11.78 -3.35 -11.84
C ALA A 96 10.48 -4.18 -11.83
N ALA A 97 9.30 -3.54 -11.86
CA ALA A 97 8.01 -4.24 -11.95
C ALA A 97 7.88 -5.02 -13.26
N PHE A 98 8.23 -4.39 -14.38
CA PHE A 98 8.22 -5.07 -15.68
C PHE A 98 9.13 -6.29 -15.71
N PHE A 99 10.39 -6.14 -15.29
CA PHE A 99 11.33 -7.26 -15.26
C PHE A 99 10.99 -8.31 -14.20
N SER A 100 10.21 -7.97 -13.17
CA SER A 100 9.69 -8.96 -12.20
C SER A 100 8.84 -10.03 -12.87
N GLY A 101 8.16 -9.72 -13.98
CA GLY A 101 7.42 -10.70 -14.79
C GLY A 101 8.31 -11.76 -15.45
N PHE A 102 9.59 -11.48 -15.64
CA PHE A 102 10.57 -12.41 -16.23
C PHE A 102 11.39 -13.17 -15.17
N SER A 103 11.03 -13.10 -13.89
CA SER A 103 11.77 -13.79 -12.84
C SER A 103 11.80 -15.30 -13.06
N THR A 104 12.99 -15.86 -13.01
CA THR A 104 13.28 -17.30 -13.13
C THR A 104 13.58 -17.94 -11.78
N SER A 105 13.83 -17.13 -10.75
CA SER A 105 14.02 -17.54 -9.36
C SER A 105 13.29 -16.63 -8.39
N ILE A 106 13.04 -17.12 -7.19
CA ILE A 106 12.36 -16.35 -6.14
C ILE A 106 13.25 -15.23 -5.61
N GLU A 107 14.57 -15.42 -5.60
CA GLU A 107 15.55 -14.42 -5.21
C GLU A 107 15.55 -13.25 -6.20
N MET A 108 15.48 -13.53 -7.51
CA MET A 108 15.36 -12.49 -8.53
C MET A 108 14.08 -11.68 -8.31
N LEU A 109 12.95 -12.34 -8.08
CA LEU A 109 11.70 -11.68 -7.77
C LEU A 109 11.83 -10.80 -6.52
N LEU A 110 12.44 -11.30 -5.44
CA LEU A 110 12.67 -10.55 -4.21
C LEU A 110 13.50 -9.28 -4.43
N VAL A 111 14.62 -9.39 -5.15
CA VAL A 111 15.51 -8.25 -5.45
C VAL A 111 14.76 -7.19 -6.26
N LEU A 112 14.05 -7.60 -7.30
CA LEU A 112 13.28 -6.67 -8.13
C LEU A 112 12.15 -6.02 -7.33
N ARG A 113 11.48 -6.75 -6.43
CA ARG A 113 10.49 -6.17 -5.49
C ARG A 113 11.11 -5.15 -4.52
N CYS A 114 12.37 -5.34 -4.11
CA CYS A 114 13.07 -4.31 -3.33
C CYS A 114 13.24 -3.02 -4.13
N PHE A 115 13.63 -3.10 -5.40
CA PHE A 115 13.73 -1.91 -6.27
C PHE A 115 12.37 -1.24 -6.49
N VAL A 116 11.30 -2.02 -6.67
CA VAL A 116 9.93 -1.48 -6.74
C VAL A 116 9.61 -0.67 -5.48
N PHE A 117 9.80 -1.24 -4.29
CA PHE A 117 9.49 -0.55 -3.04
C PHE A 117 10.37 0.68 -2.78
N VAL A 118 11.65 0.60 -3.11
CA VAL A 118 12.57 1.76 -3.04
C VAL A 118 12.06 2.89 -3.93
N GLY A 119 11.70 2.60 -5.18
CA GLY A 119 11.18 3.59 -6.12
C GLY A 119 9.89 4.24 -5.60
N VAL A 120 8.89 3.42 -5.22
CA VAL A 120 7.60 3.87 -4.68
C VAL A 120 7.77 4.74 -3.42
N CYS A 121 8.64 4.33 -2.49
CA CYS A 121 8.82 5.05 -1.23
C CYS A 121 9.51 6.39 -1.40
N VAL A 122 10.50 6.46 -2.28
CA VAL A 122 11.22 7.70 -2.62
C VAL A 122 10.30 8.63 -3.42
N GLU A 123 9.51 8.08 -4.36
CA GLU A 123 8.54 8.84 -5.15
C GLU A 123 7.52 9.53 -4.27
N PHE A 124 6.89 8.80 -3.34
CA PHE A 124 5.91 9.35 -2.42
C PHE A 124 6.44 10.58 -1.66
N VAL A 125 7.64 10.47 -1.07
CA VAL A 125 8.26 11.58 -0.33
C VAL A 125 8.55 12.77 -1.24
N ALA A 126 9.08 12.51 -2.45
CA ALA A 126 9.39 13.54 -3.41
C ALA A 126 8.13 14.25 -3.94
N ALA A 127 7.04 13.51 -4.20
CA ALA A 127 5.77 14.05 -4.69
C ALA A 127 5.09 14.95 -3.65
N VAL A 128 5.06 14.52 -2.39
CA VAL A 128 4.50 15.33 -1.29
C VAL A 128 5.29 16.62 -1.12
N ALA A 129 6.63 16.55 -1.10
CA ALA A 129 7.49 17.73 -0.99
C ALA A 129 7.30 18.69 -2.18
N TRP A 130 7.27 18.15 -3.40
CA TRP A 130 7.09 18.93 -4.62
C TRP A 130 5.75 19.68 -4.66
N LEU A 131 4.65 18.99 -4.34
CA LEU A 131 3.32 19.61 -4.26
C LEU A 131 3.26 20.66 -3.16
N ALA A 132 3.83 20.38 -1.98
CA ALA A 132 3.84 21.33 -0.87
C ALA A 132 4.59 22.64 -1.19
N GLU A 133 5.61 22.59 -2.03
CA GLU A 133 6.40 23.75 -2.43
C GLU A 133 5.83 24.50 -3.65
N LEU A 134 5.08 23.84 -4.52
CA LEU A 134 4.39 24.47 -5.66
C LEU A 134 3.11 25.20 -5.24
N PHE A 135 2.45 24.75 -4.17
CA PHE A 135 1.24 25.37 -3.64
C PHE A 135 1.54 26.03 -2.29
N THR A 136 1.97 27.28 -2.34
CA THR A 136 2.46 28.03 -1.15
C THR A 136 1.34 28.46 -0.20
N GLU A 137 0.12 28.72 -0.71
CA GLU A 137 -1.03 29.08 0.13
C GLU A 137 -1.47 27.86 0.97
N PRO A 138 -1.52 27.97 2.32
CA PRO A 138 -1.78 26.83 3.20
C PRO A 138 -3.07 26.09 2.90
N LYS A 139 -4.19 26.78 2.75
CA LYS A 139 -5.51 26.18 2.47
C LYS A 139 -5.54 25.47 1.12
N ARG A 140 -4.90 26.04 0.09
CA ARG A 140 -4.81 25.44 -1.25
C ARG A 140 -3.91 24.21 -1.25
N ARG A 141 -2.76 24.29 -0.57
CA ARG A 141 -1.82 23.19 -0.42
C ARG A 141 -2.47 21.99 0.26
N GLU A 142 -3.17 22.18 1.38
CA GLU A 142 -3.88 21.11 2.08
C GLU A 142 -4.94 20.45 1.19
N LYS A 143 -5.72 21.23 0.45
CA LYS A 143 -6.69 20.69 -0.50
C LYS A 143 -6.02 19.85 -1.60
N VAL A 144 -4.97 20.39 -2.23
CA VAL A 144 -4.26 19.68 -3.30
C VAL A 144 -3.66 18.37 -2.79
N LEU A 145 -2.93 18.38 -1.67
CA LEU A 145 -2.37 17.18 -1.06
C LEU A 145 -3.47 16.17 -0.68
N GLY A 146 -4.53 16.64 -0.05
CA GLY A 146 -5.64 15.76 0.35
C GLY A 146 -6.34 15.10 -0.84
N TYR A 147 -6.68 15.86 -1.88
CA TYR A 147 -7.33 15.31 -3.06
C TYR A 147 -6.41 14.39 -3.88
N THR A 148 -5.17 14.78 -4.13
CA THR A 148 -4.24 13.95 -4.91
C THR A 148 -3.93 12.64 -4.19
N GLN A 149 -3.73 12.65 -2.88
CA GLN A 149 -3.54 11.42 -2.10
C GLN A 149 -4.81 10.56 -2.01
N ALA A 150 -6.01 11.15 -2.04
CA ALA A 150 -7.25 10.37 -2.05
C ALA A 150 -7.35 9.45 -3.28
N PHE A 151 -6.82 9.90 -4.41
CA PHE A 151 -6.75 9.08 -5.64
C PHE A 151 -5.89 7.82 -5.49
N SER A 152 -5.02 7.73 -4.50
CA SER A 152 -4.24 6.51 -4.22
C SER A 152 -5.12 5.28 -4.00
N SER A 153 -6.37 5.45 -3.54
CA SER A 153 -7.33 4.35 -3.39
C SER A 153 -7.69 3.65 -4.68
N LEU A 154 -7.59 4.36 -5.81
CA LEU A 154 -7.86 3.75 -7.10
C LEU A 154 -6.80 2.72 -7.48
N GLY A 155 -5.58 2.83 -6.93
CA GLY A 155 -4.48 1.92 -7.24
C GLY A 155 -4.81 0.46 -6.93
N GLY A 156 -5.37 0.19 -5.74
CA GLY A 156 -5.78 -1.15 -5.34
C GLY A 156 -6.88 -1.72 -6.24
N LEU A 157 -7.87 -0.89 -6.59
CA LEU A 157 -8.93 -1.29 -7.50
C LEU A 157 -8.38 -1.57 -8.90
N LEU A 158 -7.52 -0.70 -9.41
CA LEU A 158 -6.90 -0.85 -10.73
C LEU A 158 -6.07 -2.12 -10.84
N VAL A 159 -5.26 -2.47 -9.82
CA VAL A 159 -4.47 -3.71 -9.85
C VAL A 159 -5.34 -4.95 -9.77
N ALA A 160 -6.44 -4.93 -9.01
CA ALA A 160 -7.38 -6.04 -8.98
C ALA A 160 -8.07 -6.25 -10.34
N TYR A 161 -8.42 -5.16 -11.05
CA TYR A 161 -8.91 -5.25 -12.42
C TYR A 161 -7.84 -5.73 -13.40
N ALA A 162 -6.62 -5.22 -13.32
CA ALA A 162 -5.51 -5.63 -14.19
C ALA A 162 -5.20 -7.13 -14.01
N ASN A 163 -5.20 -7.63 -12.77
CA ASN A 163 -5.07 -9.06 -12.51
C ASN A 163 -6.24 -9.87 -13.09
N GLY A 164 -7.47 -9.36 -12.99
CA GLY A 164 -8.66 -9.98 -13.62
C GLY A 164 -8.55 -10.05 -15.15
N LEU A 165 -8.04 -9.00 -15.79
CA LEU A 165 -7.77 -8.98 -17.23
C LEU A 165 -6.63 -9.94 -17.60
N ALA A 166 -5.56 -9.99 -16.80
CA ALA A 166 -4.48 -10.94 -17.01
C ALA A 166 -4.98 -12.39 -16.93
N ILE A 167 -5.88 -12.74 -15.98
CA ILE A 167 -6.50 -14.07 -15.90
C ILE A 167 -7.25 -14.41 -17.20
N THR A 168 -7.91 -13.43 -17.80
CA THR A 168 -8.71 -13.65 -19.02
C THR A 168 -7.86 -13.74 -20.29
N TRP A 169 -6.79 -12.95 -20.37
CA TRP A 169 -6.05 -12.75 -21.61
C TRP A 169 -4.65 -13.37 -21.63
N ALA A 170 -4.11 -13.85 -20.52
CA ALA A 170 -2.73 -14.35 -20.45
C ALA A 170 -2.40 -15.37 -21.56
N ALA A 171 -3.32 -16.29 -21.85
CA ALA A 171 -3.13 -17.30 -22.91
C ALA A 171 -3.09 -16.73 -24.33
N SER A 172 -3.67 -15.55 -24.57
CA SER A 172 -3.71 -14.87 -25.87
C SER A 172 -2.63 -13.80 -26.02
N LEU A 173 -1.94 -13.45 -24.94
CA LEU A 173 -0.82 -12.49 -24.97
C LEU A 173 0.43 -13.17 -25.56
N PRO A 174 1.39 -12.39 -26.13
CA PRO A 174 2.64 -12.94 -26.63
C PRO A 174 3.36 -13.76 -25.56
N SER A 175 3.82 -14.96 -25.92
CA SER A 175 4.61 -15.80 -25.01
C SER A 175 5.89 -15.09 -24.60
N LEU A 176 6.26 -15.17 -23.32
CA LEU A 176 7.47 -14.53 -22.81
C LEU A 176 8.74 -15.16 -23.38
N ASP A 177 8.68 -16.42 -23.85
CA ASP A 177 9.80 -17.09 -24.53
C ASP A 177 10.15 -16.38 -25.85
N THR A 178 9.16 -15.80 -26.54
CA THR A 178 9.40 -15.04 -27.76
C THR A 178 10.20 -13.76 -27.52
N MET A 179 10.28 -13.31 -26.26
CA MET A 179 11.08 -12.15 -25.85
C MET A 179 12.52 -12.53 -25.44
N GLY A 180 12.91 -13.80 -25.60
CA GLY A 180 14.26 -14.29 -25.33
C GLY A 180 14.52 -14.67 -23.86
N PHE A 181 13.48 -14.81 -23.05
CA PHE A 181 13.57 -15.24 -21.65
C PHE A 181 13.05 -16.67 -21.51
N ASP A 182 13.89 -17.56 -21.03
CA ASP A 182 13.51 -18.95 -20.73
C ASP A 182 12.82 -19.00 -19.36
N VAL A 183 11.49 -18.99 -19.36
CA VAL A 183 10.65 -19.01 -18.15
C VAL A 183 9.81 -20.29 -18.12
N GLN A 184 9.60 -20.87 -16.92
CA GLN A 184 8.92 -22.16 -16.76
C GLN A 184 7.49 -22.16 -17.31
N ASN A 185 6.74 -21.05 -17.11
CA ASN A 185 5.39 -20.88 -17.63
C ASN A 185 5.25 -19.51 -18.28
N PRO A 186 5.45 -19.43 -19.61
CA PRO A 186 5.50 -18.15 -20.33
C PRO A 186 4.14 -17.43 -20.43
N HIS A 187 3.04 -18.11 -20.09
CA HIS A 187 1.70 -17.53 -20.04
C HIS A 187 1.13 -17.44 -18.62
N ALA A 188 1.98 -17.52 -17.58
CA ALA A 188 1.52 -17.40 -16.20
C ALA A 188 0.93 -16.01 -15.92
N VAL A 189 -0.30 -15.99 -15.39
CA VAL A 189 -1.06 -14.76 -15.09
C VAL A 189 -0.27 -13.78 -14.22
N TRP A 190 0.42 -14.28 -13.19
CA TRP A 190 1.18 -13.44 -12.25
C TRP A 190 2.28 -12.63 -12.92
N ARG A 191 2.86 -13.14 -14.01
CA ARG A 191 3.91 -12.46 -14.80
C ARG A 191 3.33 -11.23 -15.50
N TYR A 192 2.21 -11.39 -16.21
CA TYR A 192 1.54 -10.28 -16.89
C TYR A 192 0.95 -9.28 -15.91
N THR A 193 0.49 -9.72 -14.73
CA THR A 193 0.06 -8.82 -13.66
C THR A 193 1.21 -7.92 -13.20
N LEU A 194 2.42 -8.45 -12.99
CA LEU A 194 3.59 -7.64 -12.64
C LEU A 194 4.00 -6.71 -13.78
N MET A 195 4.04 -7.19 -15.02
CA MET A 195 4.39 -6.37 -16.19
C MET A 195 3.41 -5.23 -16.42
N SER A 196 2.14 -5.38 -16.04
CA SER A 196 1.13 -4.34 -16.20
C SER A 196 1.45 -3.07 -15.39
N GLY A 197 2.30 -3.13 -14.38
CA GLY A 197 2.78 -1.98 -13.60
C GLY A 197 3.54 -0.94 -14.44
N VAL A 198 4.09 -1.33 -15.58
CA VAL A 198 4.73 -0.36 -16.48
C VAL A 198 3.73 0.58 -17.16
N LEU A 199 2.51 0.09 -17.45
CA LEU A 199 1.54 0.85 -18.27
C LEU A 199 1.23 2.23 -17.70
N PRO A 200 0.96 2.37 -16.43
CA PRO A 200 0.65 3.65 -15.84
C PRO A 200 1.85 4.53 -15.56
N ALA A 201 3.04 3.94 -15.51
CA ALA A 201 4.26 4.71 -15.41
C ALA A 201 4.59 5.45 -16.72
N ILE A 202 4.14 4.95 -17.87
CA ILE A 202 4.42 5.57 -19.19
C ILE A 202 4.05 7.06 -19.23
N PRO A 203 2.81 7.49 -18.94
CA PRO A 203 2.47 8.90 -18.97
C PRO A 203 3.25 9.72 -17.94
N LEU A 204 3.58 9.13 -16.79
CA LEU A 204 4.38 9.82 -15.76
C LEU A 204 5.81 10.04 -16.22
N ILE A 205 6.46 9.03 -16.80
CA ILE A 205 7.82 9.12 -17.34
C ILE A 205 7.89 10.14 -18.49
N LEU A 206 6.87 10.17 -19.35
CA LEU A 206 6.83 11.06 -20.50
C LEU A 206 6.55 12.52 -20.12
N ILE A 207 5.71 12.78 -19.12
CA ILE A 207 5.23 14.14 -18.82
C ILE A 207 6.07 14.80 -17.72
N ARG A 208 6.48 14.09 -16.68
CA ARG A 208 7.19 14.68 -15.52
C ARG A 208 8.48 15.42 -15.84
N PRO A 209 9.34 15.00 -16.79
CA PRO A 209 10.53 15.75 -17.15
C PRO A 209 10.28 17.17 -17.63
N PHE A 210 9.08 17.42 -18.16
CA PHE A 210 8.68 18.73 -18.69
C PHE A 210 7.95 19.62 -17.66
N LEU A 211 7.64 19.09 -16.48
CA LEU A 211 7.01 19.87 -15.42
C LEU A 211 8.06 20.74 -14.69
N PRO A 212 7.63 21.88 -14.10
CA PRO A 212 8.55 22.80 -13.44
C PRO A 212 9.17 22.16 -12.20
N GLU A 213 10.43 22.49 -11.93
CA GLU A 213 11.06 22.22 -10.63
C GLU A 213 10.47 23.16 -9.57
N SER A 214 10.65 22.84 -8.28
CA SER A 214 10.25 23.70 -7.17
C SER A 214 11.05 25.01 -7.18
N PRO A 215 10.40 26.19 -7.33
CA PRO A 215 11.06 27.47 -7.23
C PRO A 215 11.67 27.71 -5.84
N ILE A 216 11.02 27.22 -4.78
CA ILE A 216 11.48 27.33 -3.40
C ILE A 216 12.79 26.54 -3.22
N TRP A 217 12.85 25.34 -3.73
CA TRP A 217 14.06 24.53 -3.67
C TRP A 217 15.21 25.17 -4.46
N GLN A 218 14.93 25.65 -5.67
CA GLN A 218 15.93 26.35 -6.49
C GLN A 218 16.53 27.54 -5.75
N HIS A 219 15.69 28.41 -5.22
CA HIS A 219 16.13 29.58 -4.46
C HIS A 219 16.97 29.19 -3.23
N LYS A 220 16.52 28.20 -2.44
CA LYS A 220 17.27 27.73 -1.26
C LYS A 220 18.61 27.08 -1.63
N LYS A 221 18.67 26.38 -2.77
CA LYS A 221 19.90 25.80 -3.30
C LYS A 221 20.89 26.90 -3.69
N ASP A 222 20.41 27.89 -4.45
CA ASP A 222 21.26 28.99 -4.97
C ASP A 222 21.77 29.87 -3.83
N THR A 223 21.00 30.04 -2.75
CA THR A 223 21.39 30.82 -1.57
C THR A 223 22.14 30.01 -0.51
N GLY A 224 22.33 28.70 -0.69
CA GLY A 224 22.99 27.83 0.30
C GLY A 224 22.23 27.67 1.61
N THR A 225 20.96 28.02 1.66
CA THR A 225 20.12 28.03 2.88
C THR A 225 19.29 26.75 3.08
N LEU A 226 19.57 25.69 2.36
CA LEU A 226 18.91 24.39 2.55
C LEU A 226 19.24 23.82 3.95
N LYS A 227 18.36 24.09 4.92
CA LYS A 227 18.42 23.46 6.24
C LYS A 227 17.63 22.15 6.22
N ARG A 228 18.27 21.06 6.62
CA ARG A 228 17.65 19.75 6.73
C ARG A 228 16.99 19.60 8.09
N PRO A 229 15.70 19.23 8.16
CA PRO A 229 15.06 18.87 9.42
C PRO A 229 15.74 17.62 9.99
N SER A 230 16.10 17.65 11.26
CA SER A 230 16.70 16.50 11.94
C SER A 230 15.61 15.53 12.41
N ILE A 231 15.76 14.23 12.10
CA ILE A 231 14.90 13.17 12.67
C ILE A 231 14.96 13.19 14.21
N ALA A 232 16.12 13.53 14.80
CA ALA A 232 16.26 13.65 16.24
C ALA A 232 15.33 14.73 16.84
N ALA A 233 14.98 15.78 16.10
CA ALA A 233 14.05 16.81 16.55
C ALA A 233 12.63 16.28 16.81
N LEU A 234 12.23 15.17 16.17
CA LEU A 234 10.95 14.49 16.42
C LEU A 234 10.87 13.88 17.82
N PHE A 235 12.01 13.59 18.44
CA PHE A 235 12.12 13.00 19.77
C PHE A 235 12.39 14.02 20.88
N ALA A 236 12.38 15.32 20.56
CA ALA A 236 12.40 16.38 21.56
C ALA A 236 11.24 16.19 22.56
N PRO A 237 11.39 16.61 23.84
CA PRO A 237 10.38 16.39 24.89
C PRO A 237 8.96 16.78 24.49
N ALA A 238 8.79 17.86 23.72
CA ALA A 238 7.49 18.34 23.26
C ALA A 238 6.84 17.46 22.20
N LEU A 239 7.62 16.73 21.38
CA LEU A 239 7.12 15.96 20.22
C LEU A 239 7.23 14.45 20.39
N ARG A 240 8.06 13.95 21.31
CA ARG A 240 8.33 12.49 21.44
C ARG A 240 7.05 11.66 21.61
N ARG A 241 6.08 12.15 22.41
CA ARG A 241 4.80 11.47 22.59
C ARG A 241 4.03 11.39 21.28
N THR A 242 3.90 12.51 20.58
CA THR A 242 3.26 12.56 19.24
C THR A 242 3.91 11.59 18.30
N THR A 243 5.26 11.62 18.19
CA THR A 243 6.01 10.76 17.27
C THR A 243 5.82 9.28 17.60
N ILE A 244 5.95 8.87 18.86
CA ILE A 244 5.81 7.46 19.26
C ILE A 244 4.38 6.97 19.02
N VAL A 245 3.37 7.72 19.49
CA VAL A 245 1.96 7.30 19.38
C VAL A 245 1.53 7.23 17.92
N THR A 246 1.86 8.24 17.10
CA THR A 246 1.50 8.23 15.67
C THR A 246 2.20 7.10 14.92
N THR A 247 3.47 6.82 15.23
CA THR A 247 4.22 5.73 14.62
C THR A 247 3.62 4.36 14.95
N ILE A 248 3.27 4.12 16.23
CA ILE A 248 2.61 2.88 16.67
C ILE A 248 1.26 2.74 15.96
N MET A 249 0.41 3.76 16.01
CA MET A 249 -0.93 3.68 15.42
C MET A 249 -0.87 3.52 13.89
N PHE A 250 0.09 4.17 13.22
CA PHE A 250 0.32 3.99 11.79
C PHE A 250 0.76 2.56 11.48
N ALA A 251 1.67 2.01 12.30
CA ALA A 251 2.07 0.60 12.21
C ALA A 251 0.88 -0.35 12.37
N MET A 252 -0.03 -0.08 13.31
CA MET A 252 -1.23 -0.90 13.51
C MET A 252 -2.19 -0.82 12.33
N SER A 253 -2.37 0.36 11.71
CA SER A 253 -3.21 0.51 10.51
C SER A 253 -2.65 -0.30 9.33
N TYR A 254 -1.32 -0.27 9.10
CA TYR A 254 -0.66 -1.11 8.10
C TYR A 254 -0.67 -2.59 8.49
N GLY A 255 -0.52 -2.89 9.76
CA GLY A 255 -0.60 -4.26 10.30
C GLY A 255 -1.96 -4.90 10.02
N ALA A 256 -3.06 -4.15 10.15
CA ALA A 256 -4.40 -4.61 9.79
C ALA A 256 -4.51 -4.90 8.28
N ALA A 257 -3.96 -4.03 7.44
CA ALA A 257 -3.96 -4.24 6.00
C ALA A 257 -3.10 -5.46 5.61
N PHE A 258 -1.82 -5.47 5.95
CA PHE A 258 -0.87 -6.48 5.46
C PHE A 258 -0.87 -7.78 6.27
N GLY A 259 -1.14 -7.71 7.56
CA GLY A 259 -1.24 -8.89 8.43
C GLY A 259 -2.56 -9.65 8.29
N ALA A 260 -3.64 -9.00 7.81
CA ALA A 260 -4.94 -9.65 7.65
C ALA A 260 -5.51 -9.51 6.23
N ILE A 261 -5.87 -8.29 5.79
CA ILE A 261 -6.63 -8.08 4.55
C ILE A 261 -5.87 -8.58 3.32
N GLN A 262 -4.61 -8.25 3.20
CA GLN A 262 -3.79 -8.62 2.03
C GLN A 262 -3.42 -10.12 2.00
N GLN A 263 -3.82 -10.89 3.01
CA GLN A 263 -3.71 -12.35 3.01
C GLN A 263 -4.92 -13.05 2.36
N LEU A 264 -5.98 -12.31 2.00
CA LEU A 264 -7.22 -12.84 1.40
C LEU A 264 -6.97 -13.81 0.23
N PRO A 265 -6.11 -13.52 -0.76
CA PRO A 265 -5.89 -14.46 -1.87
C PRO A 265 -5.37 -15.84 -1.46
N GLN A 266 -4.71 -15.95 -0.30
CA GLN A 266 -4.23 -17.22 0.23
C GLN A 266 -5.33 -18.02 0.95
N MET A 267 -6.42 -17.36 1.39
CA MET A 267 -7.53 -17.98 2.12
C MET A 267 -8.59 -18.55 1.19
N ILE A 268 -8.81 -17.90 0.04
CA ILE A 268 -9.88 -18.22 -0.93
C ILE A 268 -9.95 -19.71 -1.31
N PRO A 269 -8.84 -20.42 -1.58
CA PRO A 269 -8.89 -21.84 -1.91
C PRO A 269 -9.37 -22.74 -0.77
N GLY A 270 -9.50 -22.22 0.44
CA GLY A 270 -10.02 -22.93 1.61
C GLY A 270 -11.55 -22.96 1.71
N LEU A 271 -12.22 -22.04 1.02
CA LEU A 271 -13.68 -21.95 1.05
C LEU A 271 -14.35 -23.16 0.37
N GLN A 272 -15.42 -23.66 0.95
CA GLN A 272 -16.13 -24.82 0.44
C GLN A 272 -16.65 -24.57 -0.98
N GLU A 273 -17.28 -23.43 -1.22
CA GLU A 273 -17.83 -23.08 -2.53
C GLU A 273 -16.72 -23.01 -3.61
N VAL A 274 -15.52 -22.54 -3.26
CA VAL A 274 -14.39 -22.51 -4.19
C VAL A 274 -13.85 -23.91 -4.46
N ARG A 275 -13.80 -24.79 -3.46
CA ARG A 275 -13.44 -26.19 -3.63
C ARG A 275 -14.43 -26.92 -4.53
N GLU A 276 -15.72 -26.65 -4.35
CA GLU A 276 -16.78 -27.21 -5.22
C GLU A 276 -16.63 -26.75 -6.68
N MET A 277 -16.33 -25.44 -6.91
CA MET A 277 -16.08 -24.89 -8.24
C MET A 277 -14.83 -25.50 -8.91
N THR A 278 -13.85 -25.91 -8.13
CA THR A 278 -12.60 -26.47 -8.62
C THR A 278 -12.59 -28.00 -8.72
N GLN A 279 -13.58 -28.66 -8.13
CA GLN A 279 -13.68 -30.11 -8.12
C GLN A 279 -13.81 -30.67 -9.55
N GLY A 280 -12.98 -31.65 -9.90
CA GLY A 280 -12.98 -32.27 -11.23
C GLY A 280 -12.32 -31.40 -12.33
N GLN A 281 -11.84 -30.20 -12.02
CA GLN A 281 -11.16 -29.35 -12.97
C GLN A 281 -9.69 -29.76 -13.14
N GLN A 282 -9.15 -29.57 -14.33
CA GLN A 282 -7.71 -29.67 -14.56
C GLN A 282 -6.93 -28.63 -13.73
N PRO A 283 -5.71 -28.92 -13.24
CA PRO A 283 -4.98 -28.01 -12.35
C PRO A 283 -4.83 -26.56 -12.85
N PRO A 284 -4.61 -26.28 -14.15
CA PRO A 284 -4.58 -24.90 -14.64
C PRO A 284 -5.91 -24.19 -14.54
N ALA A 285 -7.03 -24.89 -14.86
CA ALA A 285 -8.39 -24.33 -14.78
C ALA A 285 -8.80 -24.08 -13.32
N ALA A 286 -8.52 -25.01 -12.42
CA ALA A 286 -8.76 -24.86 -10.99
C ALA A 286 -8.04 -23.62 -10.43
N ARG A 287 -6.74 -23.43 -10.75
CA ARG A 287 -5.97 -22.23 -10.36
C ARG A 287 -6.56 -20.93 -10.92
N ALA A 288 -7.02 -20.94 -12.17
CA ALA A 288 -7.67 -19.78 -12.78
C ALA A 288 -8.97 -19.39 -12.05
N ILE A 289 -9.77 -20.37 -11.63
CA ILE A 289 -10.99 -20.15 -10.81
C ILE A 289 -10.60 -19.53 -9.46
N GLU A 290 -9.65 -20.12 -8.73
CA GLU A 290 -9.15 -19.60 -7.44
C GLU A 290 -8.68 -18.16 -7.56
N GLN A 291 -7.87 -17.84 -8.59
CA GLN A 291 -7.35 -16.49 -8.83
C GLN A 291 -8.46 -15.50 -9.18
N ARG A 292 -9.46 -15.93 -9.97
CA ARG A 292 -10.60 -15.09 -10.33
C ARG A 292 -11.42 -14.73 -9.10
N VAL A 293 -11.80 -15.71 -8.27
CA VAL A 293 -12.54 -15.45 -7.03
C VAL A 293 -11.73 -14.57 -6.09
N ALA A 294 -10.43 -14.81 -5.94
CA ALA A 294 -9.54 -13.96 -5.14
C ALA A 294 -9.52 -12.51 -5.65
N SER A 295 -9.41 -12.31 -6.97
CA SER A 295 -9.46 -10.98 -7.59
C SER A 295 -10.80 -10.28 -7.34
N ASP A 296 -11.91 -11.00 -7.42
CA ASP A 296 -13.24 -10.42 -7.19
C ASP A 296 -13.46 -10.05 -5.72
N VAL A 297 -13.00 -10.88 -4.77
CA VAL A 297 -13.01 -10.55 -3.34
C VAL A 297 -12.17 -9.29 -3.04
N VAL A 298 -10.98 -9.18 -3.64
CA VAL A 298 -10.12 -8.00 -3.49
C VAL A 298 -10.77 -6.75 -4.09
N LYS A 299 -11.45 -6.84 -5.25
CA LYS A 299 -12.20 -5.70 -5.81
C LYS A 299 -13.25 -5.17 -4.83
N VAL A 300 -14.03 -6.08 -4.22
CA VAL A 300 -15.06 -5.68 -3.24
C VAL A 300 -14.43 -5.05 -2.00
N GLN A 301 -13.33 -5.58 -1.52
CA GLN A 301 -12.57 -5.00 -0.42
C GLN A 301 -12.06 -3.58 -0.77
N GLU A 302 -11.56 -3.35 -1.99
CA GLU A 302 -11.10 -2.03 -2.44
C GLU A 302 -12.27 -1.04 -2.61
N TYR A 303 -13.46 -1.48 -3.06
CA TYR A 303 -14.66 -0.63 -3.04
C TYR A 303 -15.02 -0.21 -1.61
N GLY A 304 -14.94 -1.13 -0.66
CA GLY A 304 -15.10 -0.81 0.76
C GLY A 304 -14.08 0.22 1.23
N GLY A 305 -12.81 0.05 0.84
CA GLY A 305 -11.74 0.98 1.13
C GLY A 305 -12.00 2.40 0.59
N LEU A 306 -12.45 2.51 -0.65
CA LEU A 306 -12.84 3.79 -1.26
C LEU A 306 -14.00 4.43 -0.50
N ALA A 307 -15.05 3.66 -0.18
CA ALA A 307 -16.18 4.13 0.61
C ALA A 307 -15.73 4.63 1.99
N GLY A 308 -14.79 3.93 2.64
CA GLY A 308 -14.22 4.32 3.93
C GLY A 308 -13.50 5.66 3.89
N ARG A 309 -12.74 5.93 2.82
CA ARG A 309 -12.07 7.24 2.63
C ARG A 309 -13.08 8.38 2.46
N VAL A 310 -14.11 8.17 1.65
CA VAL A 310 -15.18 9.16 1.45
C VAL A 310 -15.90 9.40 2.76
N LEU A 311 -16.27 8.34 3.48
CA LEU A 311 -16.96 8.44 4.76
C LEU A 311 -16.10 9.20 5.79
N LEU A 312 -14.82 8.90 5.90
CA LEU A 312 -13.90 9.63 6.79
C LEU A 312 -13.81 11.11 6.40
N ALA A 313 -13.71 11.44 5.12
CA ALA A 313 -13.63 12.82 4.66
C ALA A 313 -14.88 13.62 5.04
N VAL A 314 -16.06 13.00 4.90
CA VAL A 314 -17.34 13.61 5.33
C VAL A 314 -17.39 13.77 6.85
N LEU A 315 -17.09 12.71 7.61
CA LEU A 315 -17.12 12.75 9.07
C LEU A 315 -16.10 13.74 9.66
N ALA A 316 -14.95 13.93 9.01
CA ALA A 316 -13.93 14.88 9.44
C ALA A 316 -14.38 16.34 9.43
N ILE A 317 -15.47 16.67 8.70
CA ILE A 317 -16.10 18.00 8.68
C ILE A 317 -16.91 18.22 9.95
N TYR A 318 -17.60 17.18 10.42
CA TYR A 318 -18.54 17.27 11.56
C TYR A 318 -17.90 16.92 12.90
N ILE A 319 -16.87 16.05 12.90
CA ILE A 319 -16.25 15.53 14.11
C ILE A 319 -14.93 16.25 14.35
N VAL A 320 -14.94 17.18 15.33
CA VAL A 320 -13.78 17.99 15.70
C VAL A 320 -12.69 17.12 16.36
N SER A 321 -13.07 16.25 17.30
CA SER A 321 -12.12 15.38 18.00
C SER A 321 -11.55 14.32 17.04
N ARG A 322 -10.24 14.37 16.83
CA ARG A 322 -9.52 13.41 15.96
C ARG A 322 -9.45 12.02 16.59
N ARG A 323 -9.41 11.92 17.91
CA ARG A 323 -9.52 10.65 18.62
C ARG A 323 -10.85 9.97 18.35
N THR A 324 -11.96 10.72 18.47
CA THR A 324 -13.28 10.19 18.17
C THR A 324 -13.40 9.77 16.72
N LEU A 325 -12.90 10.57 15.79
CA LEU A 325 -12.94 10.28 14.36
C LEU A 325 -12.26 8.94 14.02
N ILE A 326 -11.05 8.69 14.53
CA ILE A 326 -10.36 7.43 14.22
C ILE A 326 -11.04 6.22 14.90
N ARG A 327 -11.56 6.39 16.11
CA ARG A 327 -12.23 5.33 16.87
C ARG A 327 -13.52 4.83 16.20
N ILE A 328 -14.22 5.69 15.46
CA ILE A 328 -15.40 5.30 14.65
C ILE A 328 -15.05 4.18 13.67
N PHE A 329 -13.82 4.13 13.19
CA PHE A 329 -13.34 3.06 12.30
C PHE A 329 -12.63 1.94 13.06
N GLN A 330 -11.96 2.25 14.18
CA GLN A 330 -11.23 1.24 14.95
C GLN A 330 -12.15 0.32 15.75
N ILE A 331 -13.22 0.82 16.37
CA ILE A 331 -14.12 -0.01 17.18
C ILE A 331 -14.87 -1.04 16.31
N PRO A 332 -15.53 -0.66 15.21
CA PRO A 332 -16.12 -1.66 14.33
C PRO A 332 -15.09 -2.60 13.72
N GLY A 333 -13.92 -2.10 13.30
CA GLY A 333 -12.85 -2.93 12.76
C GLY A 333 -12.36 -3.99 13.74
N LEU A 334 -12.23 -3.67 15.03
CA LEU A 334 -11.86 -4.61 16.08
C LEU A 334 -12.83 -5.81 16.15
N ILE A 335 -14.12 -5.57 15.95
CA ILE A 335 -15.16 -6.61 15.96
C ILE A 335 -15.19 -7.36 14.63
N LEU A 336 -15.06 -6.63 13.53
CA LEU A 336 -15.15 -7.20 12.18
C LEU A 336 -13.99 -8.13 11.84
N MET A 337 -12.75 -7.83 12.26
CA MET A 337 -11.58 -8.65 11.90
C MET A 337 -11.74 -10.13 12.31
N PRO A 338 -12.10 -10.47 13.57
CA PRO A 338 -12.37 -11.87 13.94
C PRO A 338 -13.52 -12.48 13.17
N ILE A 339 -14.60 -11.75 12.94
CA ILE A 339 -15.79 -12.26 12.22
C ILE A 339 -15.43 -12.56 10.77
N VAL A 340 -14.81 -11.61 10.07
CA VAL A 340 -14.50 -11.74 8.64
C VAL A 340 -13.46 -12.84 8.41
N PHE A 341 -12.35 -12.80 9.10
CA PHE A 341 -11.26 -13.73 8.87
C PHE A 341 -11.37 -15.02 9.68
N GLY A 342 -11.92 -14.97 10.89
CA GLY A 342 -12.09 -16.16 11.73
C GLY A 342 -13.28 -17.04 11.36
N TYR A 343 -14.32 -16.44 10.79
CA TYR A 343 -15.55 -17.17 10.45
C TYR A 343 -15.89 -17.09 8.96
N LEU A 344 -16.11 -15.89 8.38
CA LEU A 344 -16.63 -15.78 7.01
C LEU A 344 -15.64 -16.31 5.97
N ALA A 345 -14.34 -16.00 6.12
CA ALA A 345 -13.29 -16.48 5.21
C ALA A 345 -13.03 -17.98 5.26
N THR A 346 -13.70 -18.70 6.17
CA THR A 346 -13.55 -20.15 6.32
C THR A 346 -14.85 -20.92 6.04
N HIS A 347 -16.00 -20.22 5.93
CA HIS A 347 -17.30 -20.88 5.85
C HIS A 347 -18.20 -20.44 4.68
N ASN A 348 -18.15 -19.16 4.26
CA ASN A 348 -19.14 -18.67 3.30
C ASN A 348 -18.61 -17.54 2.41
N LEU A 349 -18.51 -17.81 1.13
CA LEU A 349 -17.99 -16.84 0.15
C LEU A 349 -18.91 -15.63 -0.01
N GLN A 350 -20.25 -15.81 -0.01
CA GLN A 350 -21.19 -14.72 -0.25
C GLN A 350 -21.15 -13.68 0.89
N TRP A 351 -21.16 -14.15 2.14
CA TRP A 351 -21.02 -13.27 3.29
C TRP A 351 -19.60 -12.70 3.43
N LEU A 352 -18.60 -13.42 2.92
CA LEU A 352 -17.22 -12.88 2.86
C LEU A 352 -17.17 -11.61 2.02
N TYR A 353 -17.86 -11.52 0.88
CA TYR A 353 -17.91 -10.28 0.09
C TYR A 353 -18.43 -9.10 0.94
N VAL A 354 -19.48 -9.30 1.73
CA VAL A 354 -20.00 -8.26 2.62
C VAL A 354 -18.97 -7.91 3.72
N GLY A 355 -18.41 -8.94 4.34
CA GLY A 355 -17.43 -8.77 5.42
C GLY A 355 -16.18 -8.00 4.97
N VAL A 356 -15.61 -8.36 3.81
CA VAL A 356 -14.39 -7.69 3.31
C VAL A 356 -14.65 -6.27 2.85
N PHE A 357 -15.85 -5.95 2.38
CA PHE A 357 -16.25 -4.56 2.11
C PHE A 357 -16.11 -3.70 3.37
N PHE A 358 -16.69 -4.14 4.48
CA PHE A 358 -16.61 -3.39 5.74
C PHE A 358 -15.23 -3.45 6.39
N ALA A 359 -14.49 -4.54 6.27
CA ALA A 359 -13.09 -4.62 6.71
C ALA A 359 -12.20 -3.62 5.95
N GLY A 360 -12.37 -3.56 4.62
CA GLY A 360 -11.73 -2.56 3.77
C GLY A 360 -12.11 -1.14 4.16
N LEU A 361 -13.40 -0.87 4.37
CA LEU A 361 -13.93 0.42 4.81
C LEU A 361 -13.25 0.89 6.10
N CYS A 362 -13.23 0.06 7.13
CA CYS A 362 -12.65 0.43 8.43
C CYS A 362 -11.13 0.58 8.39
N THR A 363 -10.43 -0.20 7.57
CA THR A 363 -8.95 -0.19 7.52
C THR A 363 -8.43 0.94 6.64
N VAL A 364 -8.97 1.08 5.42
CA VAL A 364 -8.46 2.06 4.45
C VAL A 364 -8.83 3.50 4.85
N ALA A 365 -9.94 3.71 5.56
CA ALA A 365 -10.27 4.99 6.16
C ALA A 365 -9.15 5.51 7.08
N GLN A 366 -8.49 4.64 7.84
CA GLN A 366 -7.40 5.03 8.73
C GLN A 366 -6.20 5.62 7.96
N PHE A 367 -5.94 5.19 6.72
CA PHE A 367 -4.86 5.79 5.91
C PHE A 367 -5.17 7.24 5.54
N SER A 368 -6.43 7.55 5.19
CA SER A 368 -6.86 8.93 4.96
C SER A 368 -6.87 9.78 6.22
N PHE A 369 -7.14 9.17 7.37
CA PHE A 369 -7.00 9.84 8.66
C PHE A 369 -5.58 10.34 8.87
N TRP A 370 -4.57 9.52 8.61
CA TRP A 370 -3.16 9.90 8.80
C TRP A 370 -2.75 11.06 7.91
N GLY A 371 -3.15 11.07 6.65
CA GLY A 371 -2.88 12.18 5.71
C GLY A 371 -3.49 13.50 6.15
N ASN A 372 -4.65 13.47 6.84
CA ASN A 372 -5.30 14.67 7.39
C ASN A 372 -4.73 15.08 8.75
N TYR A 373 -4.35 14.13 9.60
CA TYR A 373 -3.98 14.34 10.99
C TYR A 373 -2.52 14.75 11.17
N LEU A 374 -1.57 14.03 10.53
CA LEU A 374 -0.14 14.24 10.76
C LEU A 374 0.34 15.66 10.48
N PRO A 375 -0.09 16.33 9.40
CA PRO A 375 0.31 17.72 9.15
C PRO A 375 -0.14 18.73 10.23
N ARG A 376 -1.13 18.37 11.07
CA ARG A 376 -1.70 19.25 12.09
C ARG A 376 -1.04 19.10 13.46
N VAL A 377 -0.32 18.02 13.71
CA VAL A 377 0.31 17.75 15.02
C VAL A 377 1.80 17.98 15.06
N TYR A 378 2.39 18.25 13.89
CA TYR A 378 3.80 18.61 13.79
C TYR A 378 3.98 20.08 13.40
N PRO A 379 4.98 20.79 13.98
CA PRO A 379 5.35 22.14 13.55
C PRO A 379 5.66 22.18 12.06
N VAL A 380 5.39 23.29 11.40
CA VAL A 380 5.52 23.46 9.93
C VAL A 380 6.85 22.94 9.38
N HIS A 381 7.96 23.21 10.08
CA HIS A 381 9.31 22.80 9.64
C HIS A 381 9.62 21.32 9.84
N LEU A 382 8.80 20.55 10.61
CA LEU A 382 8.96 19.13 10.86
C LEU A 382 7.83 18.27 10.28
N ARG A 383 6.80 18.86 9.66
CA ARG A 383 5.61 18.12 9.14
C ARG A 383 6.02 16.96 8.21
N GLY A 384 6.79 17.26 7.18
CA GLY A 384 7.25 16.23 6.24
C GLY A 384 8.13 15.16 6.87
N THR A 385 8.98 15.55 7.83
CA THR A 385 9.84 14.61 8.56
C THR A 385 9.01 13.70 9.47
N GLY A 386 8.03 14.26 10.20
CA GLY A 386 7.15 13.49 11.09
C GLY A 386 6.24 12.54 10.32
N GLU A 387 5.65 13.01 9.22
CA GLU A 387 4.85 12.18 8.32
C GLU A 387 5.70 11.07 7.69
N GLY A 388 6.86 11.43 7.14
CA GLY A 388 7.80 10.46 6.56
C GLY A 388 8.29 9.43 7.56
N PHE A 389 8.53 9.82 8.82
CA PHE A 389 8.92 8.89 9.88
C PHE A 389 7.80 7.93 10.23
N ALA A 390 6.59 8.41 10.48
CA ALA A 390 5.45 7.56 10.80
C ALA A 390 5.09 6.61 9.64
N ALA A 391 5.12 7.10 8.40
CA ALA A 391 4.80 6.30 7.22
C ALA A 391 5.86 5.23 6.91
N ASN A 392 7.16 5.58 6.98
CA ASN A 392 8.23 4.65 6.60
C ASN A 392 8.57 3.69 7.74
N ILE A 393 8.79 4.18 8.96
CA ILE A 393 9.11 3.32 10.11
C ILE A 393 7.84 2.61 10.60
N GLY A 394 6.79 3.36 10.92
CA GLY A 394 5.56 2.79 11.43
C GLY A 394 4.85 1.93 10.39
N GLY A 395 4.46 2.53 9.27
CA GLY A 395 3.67 1.86 8.25
C GLY A 395 4.45 0.79 7.50
N ARG A 396 5.45 1.22 6.71
CA ARG A 396 6.15 0.32 5.77
C ARG A 396 7.00 -0.71 6.49
N MET A 397 7.92 -0.32 7.37
CA MET A 397 8.81 -1.28 8.01
C MET A 397 8.08 -2.15 9.04
N ILE A 398 7.45 -1.55 10.06
CA ILE A 398 6.82 -2.30 11.15
C ILE A 398 5.47 -2.89 10.70
N GLY A 399 4.58 -2.06 10.15
CA GLY A 399 3.23 -2.48 9.81
C GLY A 399 3.16 -3.54 8.71
N THR A 400 3.94 -3.41 7.63
CA THR A 400 3.98 -4.44 6.57
C THR A 400 4.60 -5.75 7.09
N SER A 401 5.48 -5.71 8.10
CA SER A 401 6.07 -6.91 8.70
C SER A 401 5.04 -7.80 9.43
N PHE A 402 3.84 -7.31 9.71
CA PHE A 402 2.76 -8.17 10.20
C PHE A 402 2.36 -9.26 9.18
N ALA A 403 2.61 -9.07 7.89
CA ALA A 403 2.49 -10.13 6.89
C ALA A 403 3.44 -11.30 7.17
N TRP A 404 4.69 -11.00 7.56
CA TRP A 404 5.64 -12.03 7.99
C TRP A 404 5.19 -12.73 9.28
N LEU A 405 4.66 -12.00 10.26
CA LEU A 405 4.10 -12.58 11.47
C LEU A 405 2.96 -13.55 11.14
N THR A 406 2.02 -13.14 10.29
CA THR A 406 0.92 -14.00 9.85
C THR A 406 1.44 -15.24 9.12
N ALA A 407 2.37 -15.07 8.18
CA ALA A 407 2.97 -16.18 7.45
C ALA A 407 3.66 -17.17 8.42
N THR A 408 4.46 -16.68 9.36
CA THR A 408 5.18 -17.53 10.32
C THR A 408 4.24 -18.34 11.22
N LEU A 409 3.15 -17.73 11.68
CA LEU A 409 2.16 -18.39 12.54
C LEU A 409 1.21 -19.32 11.76
N ALA A 410 1.12 -19.14 10.43
CA ALA A 410 0.26 -19.95 9.57
C ALA A 410 0.90 -21.23 9.04
N VAL A 411 2.10 -21.56 9.46
CA VAL A 411 2.76 -22.84 9.15
C VAL A 411 1.89 -24.00 9.65
N THR A 412 1.65 -25.00 8.78
CA THR A 412 0.89 -26.22 9.09
C THR A 412 1.35 -27.38 8.21
N PRO A 413 1.43 -28.61 8.75
CA PRO A 413 1.72 -29.80 7.93
C PRO A 413 0.54 -30.20 7.05
N ASP A 414 -0.68 -29.82 7.42
CA ASP A 414 -1.89 -30.14 6.66
C ASP A 414 -2.14 -29.09 5.57
N ARG A 415 -1.90 -29.50 4.31
CA ARG A 415 -2.09 -28.65 3.13
C ARG A 415 -3.54 -28.24 2.90
N ALA A 416 -4.50 -29.12 3.21
CA ALA A 416 -5.91 -28.84 3.02
C ALA A 416 -6.40 -27.80 4.03
N TYR A 417 -5.77 -27.76 5.21
CA TYR A 417 -6.06 -26.80 6.28
C TYR A 417 -5.28 -25.48 6.12
N ALA A 418 -4.26 -25.43 5.27
CA ALA A 418 -3.38 -24.24 5.16
C ALA A 418 -4.16 -22.93 4.90
N PRO A 419 -5.13 -22.83 3.97
CA PRO A 419 -5.90 -21.61 3.77
C PRO A 419 -6.71 -21.21 5.00
N THR A 420 -7.33 -22.16 5.68
CA THR A 420 -8.06 -21.94 6.93
C THR A 420 -7.13 -21.47 8.05
N LYS A 421 -5.94 -22.05 8.15
CA LYS A 421 -4.92 -21.62 9.12
C LYS A 421 -4.50 -20.17 8.89
N VAL A 422 -4.27 -19.76 7.64
CA VAL A 422 -3.97 -18.36 7.29
C VAL A 422 -5.11 -17.45 7.74
N ALA A 423 -6.37 -17.83 7.50
CA ALA A 423 -7.54 -17.05 7.89
C ALA A 423 -7.63 -16.85 9.41
N LEU A 424 -7.49 -17.93 10.19
CA LEU A 424 -7.53 -17.86 11.65
C LEU A 424 -6.38 -17.03 12.25
N VAL A 425 -5.18 -17.17 11.70
CA VAL A 425 -4.03 -16.34 12.13
C VAL A 425 -4.26 -14.88 11.76
N ALA A 426 -4.75 -14.60 10.56
CA ALA A 426 -5.08 -13.25 10.14
C ALA A 426 -6.18 -12.61 11.01
N ALA A 427 -7.17 -13.38 11.47
CA ALA A 427 -8.16 -12.93 12.45
C ALA A 427 -7.51 -12.49 13.76
N GLY A 428 -6.60 -13.31 14.30
CA GLY A 428 -5.87 -13.00 15.55
C GLY A 428 -4.95 -11.79 15.41
N VAL A 429 -4.19 -11.70 14.31
CA VAL A 429 -3.32 -10.56 14.03
C VAL A 429 -4.17 -9.30 13.80
N GLY A 430 -5.23 -9.37 12.99
CA GLY A 430 -6.14 -8.27 12.74
C GLY A 430 -6.78 -7.74 14.03
N PHE A 431 -7.29 -8.62 14.88
CA PHE A 431 -7.80 -8.25 16.20
C PHE A 431 -6.75 -7.55 17.06
N SER A 432 -5.54 -8.13 17.16
CA SER A 432 -4.47 -7.60 17.99
C SER A 432 -4.02 -6.22 17.57
N VAL A 433 -3.82 -5.98 16.28
CA VAL A 433 -3.41 -4.66 15.79
C VAL A 433 -4.51 -3.60 15.95
N TYR A 434 -5.78 -3.97 15.78
CA TYR A 434 -6.89 -3.04 16.05
C TYR A 434 -6.99 -2.73 17.54
N LEU A 435 -6.81 -3.71 18.41
CA LEU A 435 -6.80 -3.53 19.88
C LEU A 435 -5.68 -2.59 20.31
N VAL A 436 -4.45 -2.85 19.86
CA VAL A 436 -3.29 -1.99 20.16
C VAL A 436 -3.50 -0.58 19.61
N GLY A 437 -4.00 -0.45 18.38
CA GLY A 437 -4.33 0.84 17.78
C GLY A 437 -5.38 1.62 18.58
N LEU A 438 -6.45 0.94 19.02
CA LEU A 438 -7.50 1.54 19.84
C LEU A 438 -6.95 1.98 21.21
N ILE A 439 -6.16 1.14 21.88
CA ILE A 439 -5.52 1.50 23.14
C ILE A 439 -4.58 2.72 22.93
N ALA A 440 -3.72 2.69 21.92
CA ALA A 440 -2.81 3.80 21.62
C ALA A 440 -3.56 5.11 21.33
N SER A 441 -4.79 5.04 20.80
CA SER A 441 -5.62 6.21 20.50
C SER A 441 -5.95 7.07 21.73
N PHE A 442 -5.85 6.52 22.96
CA PHE A 442 -6.05 7.29 24.18
C PHE A 442 -4.93 8.32 24.41
N TRP A 443 -3.74 8.05 23.90
CA TRP A 443 -2.59 8.95 23.99
C TRP A 443 -2.40 9.82 22.74
N LEU A 444 -3.25 9.67 21.71
CA LEU A 444 -3.16 10.48 20.49
C LEU A 444 -3.38 11.97 20.82
N PRO A 445 -2.45 12.88 20.51
CA PRO A 445 -2.67 14.30 20.74
C PRO A 445 -3.84 14.85 19.91
N GLU A 446 -4.63 15.76 20.50
CA GLU A 446 -5.58 16.52 19.69
C GLU A 446 -4.85 17.76 19.12
N PRO A 447 -5.06 18.13 17.85
CA PRO A 447 -4.54 19.37 17.28
C PRO A 447 -5.06 20.57 18.06
N GLY A 448 -4.23 21.60 18.22
CA GLY A 448 -4.65 22.86 18.86
C GLY A 448 -5.80 23.55 18.13
N ALA A 449 -6.58 24.37 18.83
CA ALA A 449 -7.72 25.09 18.24
C ALA A 449 -7.29 26.02 17.07
N GLU A 450 -6.06 26.53 17.09
CA GLU A 450 -5.49 27.37 16.02
C GLU A 450 -5.17 26.59 14.73
N ASP A 451 -5.00 25.26 14.81
CA ASP A 451 -4.74 24.38 13.67
C ASP A 451 -6.04 23.76 13.08
N ALA A 452 -7.18 24.11 13.63
CA ALA A 452 -8.49 23.56 13.28
C ALA A 452 -9.24 24.33 12.16
N VAL A 453 -8.64 25.40 11.60
CA VAL A 453 -9.25 26.25 10.56
C VAL A 453 -8.56 26.07 9.21
#